data_89b3ce3b86ec18ffba0910183ffd599a
#
_entry.id   89b3ce3b86ec18ffba0910183ffd599a
#
_cell.length_a   1.000
_cell.length_b   1.000
_cell.length_c   1.000
_cell.angle_alpha   90.00
_cell.angle_beta   90.00
_cell.angle_gamma   90.00
#
_symmetry.space_group_name_H-M   'P 1'
#
loop_
_entity.id
_entity.type
_entity.pdbx_description
1 polymer ?
#
loop_
_entity_poly.entity_id
_entity_poly.type
_entity_poly.pdbx_seq_one_letter_code
_entity_poly.pdbx_strand_id
1 'polypeptide(L)'
;METCVRQLGTENRRRRTSSQLKTALLACLFVALASLARAQQIDLAGGASTLWSTGSLSASEAFIPPALKSGTYANASLQYLGERRFGLNLEGAVRVKEGLYNGYQFYRPILYDANAVYARRMTPKIRADLMAGVGGETLLFYNTTNCTYGNGCRINVNNTHFLMHFGVGLRYYFWRTFFIRPEGHYYLIPNNFEFNSDHVFRMGASIGHTFGTR
;
A
#
# COMPACT_ATOMS: atom_id res chain seq x y z
N MET A 1 -17.60 53.26 7.45
CA MET A 1 -17.37 52.58 8.74
C MET A 1 -18.01 51.17 8.81
N GLU A 2 -19.08 50.90 8.07
CA GLU A 2 -19.79 49.59 8.08
C GLU A 2 -19.04 48.43 7.37
N THR A 3 -18.19 48.70 6.39
CA THR A 3 -17.45 47.66 5.65
C THR A 3 -16.37 46.97 6.50
N CYS A 4 -15.79 47.65 7.48
CA CYS A 4 -14.72 47.10 8.33
C CYS A 4 -15.24 46.11 9.38
N VAL A 5 -16.48 46.31 9.87
CA VAL A 5 -17.10 45.44 10.87
C VAL A 5 -17.54 44.09 10.27
N ARG A 6 -17.93 44.05 8.99
CA ARG A 6 -18.30 42.81 8.29
C ARG A 6 -17.11 41.86 8.05
N GLN A 7 -15.94 42.41 7.78
CA GLN A 7 -14.75 41.56 7.56
C GLN A 7 -14.26 40.89 8.84
N LEU A 8 -14.32 41.54 9.99
CA LEU A 8 -13.92 40.95 11.27
C LEU A 8 -14.84 39.79 11.71
N GLY A 9 -16.14 39.85 11.37
CA GLY A 9 -17.09 38.80 11.68
C GLY A 9 -16.87 37.49 10.88
N THR A 10 -16.45 37.60 9.64
CA THR A 10 -16.20 36.45 8.76
C THR A 10 -14.90 35.72 9.09
N GLU A 11 -13.89 36.47 9.52
CA GLU A 11 -12.58 35.90 9.89
C GLU A 11 -12.66 35.14 11.23
N ASN A 12 -13.42 35.65 12.17
CA ASN A 12 -13.63 34.99 13.47
C ASN A 12 -14.49 33.71 13.34
N ARG A 13 -15.40 33.67 12.38
CA ARG A 13 -16.18 32.46 12.05
C ARG A 13 -15.31 31.38 11.40
N ARG A 14 -14.39 31.75 10.50
CA ARG A 14 -13.45 30.80 9.88
C ARG A 14 -12.45 30.22 10.89
N ARG A 15 -11.97 30.98 11.84
CA ARG A 15 -11.09 30.48 12.91
C ARG A 15 -11.80 29.50 13.84
N ARG A 16 -13.07 29.75 14.18
CA ARG A 16 -13.88 28.81 15.00
C ARG A 16 -14.15 27.50 14.29
N THR A 17 -14.50 27.49 13.01
CA THR A 17 -14.74 26.26 12.25
C THR A 17 -13.46 25.45 12.07
N SER A 18 -12.30 26.08 11.84
CA SER A 18 -11.00 25.42 11.75
C SER A 18 -10.58 24.78 13.08
N SER A 19 -10.84 25.43 14.21
CA SER A 19 -10.56 24.88 15.54
C SER A 19 -11.46 23.68 15.85
N GLN A 20 -12.75 23.76 15.57
CA GLN A 20 -13.68 22.65 15.78
C GLN A 20 -13.37 21.44 14.90
N LEU A 21 -12.93 21.66 13.66
CA LEU A 21 -12.51 20.58 12.76
C LEU A 21 -11.26 19.85 13.29
N LYS A 22 -10.29 20.59 13.82
CA LYS A 22 -9.08 20.02 14.45
C LYS A 22 -9.43 19.20 15.70
N THR A 23 -10.34 19.71 16.53
CA THR A 23 -10.79 19.02 17.74
C THR A 23 -11.58 17.75 17.39
N ALA A 24 -12.43 17.79 16.38
CA ALA A 24 -13.15 16.63 15.88
C ALA A 24 -12.20 15.56 15.29
N LEU A 25 -11.19 15.98 14.52
CA LEU A 25 -10.15 15.09 14.00
C LEU A 25 -9.33 14.43 15.13
N LEU A 26 -8.95 15.22 16.14
CA LEU A 26 -8.26 14.68 17.33
C LEU A 26 -9.15 13.70 18.11
N ALA A 27 -10.41 14.02 18.30
CA ALA A 27 -11.37 13.12 18.95
C ALA A 27 -11.58 11.82 18.16
N CYS A 28 -11.71 11.89 16.83
CA CYS A 28 -11.76 10.70 15.99
C CYS A 28 -10.47 9.88 16.06
N LEU A 29 -9.31 10.53 16.12
CA LEU A 29 -8.02 9.86 16.30
C LEU A 29 -7.93 9.17 17.66
N PHE A 30 -8.40 9.82 18.74
CA PHE A 30 -8.45 9.23 20.08
C PHE A 30 -9.43 8.05 20.17
N VAL A 31 -10.61 8.13 19.53
CA VAL A 31 -11.57 7.03 19.44
C VAL A 31 -10.97 5.87 18.63
N ALA A 32 -10.27 6.15 17.53
CA ALA A 32 -9.57 5.15 16.77
C ALA A 32 -8.43 4.48 17.58
N LEU A 33 -7.65 5.25 18.34
CA LEU A 33 -6.62 4.74 19.25
C LEU A 33 -7.20 3.95 20.42
N ALA A 34 -8.35 4.37 20.98
CA ALA A 34 -9.03 3.63 22.04
C ALA A 34 -9.64 2.30 21.55
N SER A 35 -10.04 2.22 20.28
CA SER A 35 -10.45 0.95 19.68
C SER A 35 -9.26 0.01 19.44
N LEU A 36 -8.05 0.55 19.24
CA LEU A 36 -6.81 -0.23 19.19
C LEU A 36 -6.47 -0.86 20.56
N ALA A 37 -6.86 -0.24 21.68
CA ALA A 37 -6.63 -0.81 23.01
C ALA A 37 -7.44 -2.09 23.28
N ARG A 38 -8.46 -2.39 22.48
CA ARG A 38 -9.19 -3.67 22.48
C ARG A 38 -8.68 -4.66 21.44
N ALA A 39 -7.53 -4.38 20.82
CA ALA A 39 -6.90 -5.29 19.88
C ALA A 39 -6.55 -6.59 20.60
N GLN A 40 -7.18 -7.66 20.20
CA GLN A 40 -6.75 -8.98 20.68
C GLN A 40 -5.42 -9.38 20.05
N GLN A 41 -5.10 -8.86 18.87
CA GLN A 41 -3.91 -9.26 18.15
C GLN A 41 -3.42 -8.17 17.20
N ILE A 42 -2.12 -7.88 17.27
CA ILE A 42 -1.39 -7.06 16.28
C ILE A 42 -0.30 -7.93 15.69
N ASP A 43 -0.20 -7.96 14.37
CA ASP A 43 0.82 -8.72 13.66
C ASP A 43 1.69 -7.77 12.85
N LEU A 44 3.01 -7.91 12.98
CA LEU A 44 3.99 -7.24 12.15
C LEU A 44 4.72 -8.29 11.33
N ALA A 45 4.77 -8.10 10.02
CA ALA A 45 5.48 -9.02 9.14
C ALA A 45 6.30 -8.28 8.08
N GLY A 46 7.37 -8.91 7.64
CA GLY A 46 8.20 -8.46 6.54
C GLY A 46 8.66 -9.65 5.71
N GLY A 47 8.87 -9.43 4.42
CA GLY A 47 9.21 -10.52 3.53
C GLY A 47 9.66 -10.09 2.15
N ALA A 48 9.66 -11.08 1.25
CA ALA A 48 9.99 -10.88 -0.14
C ALA A 48 8.94 -11.54 -1.03
N SER A 49 8.73 -10.93 -2.18
CA SER A 49 7.76 -11.39 -3.17
C SER A 49 8.28 -11.17 -4.58
N THR A 50 7.67 -11.85 -5.53
CA THR A 50 7.83 -11.58 -6.95
C THR A 50 6.50 -11.12 -7.52
N LEU A 51 6.56 -10.24 -8.52
CA LEU A 51 5.40 -9.65 -9.18
C LEU A 51 5.47 -9.96 -10.66
N TRP A 52 4.33 -10.27 -11.27
CA TRP A 52 4.16 -10.38 -12.72
C TRP A 52 2.82 -9.81 -13.13
N SER A 53 2.77 -9.31 -14.35
CA SER A 53 1.55 -8.76 -14.92
C SER A 53 1.32 -9.37 -16.31
N THR A 54 0.05 -9.47 -16.68
CA THR A 54 -0.36 -9.85 -18.03
C THR A 54 -0.59 -8.59 -18.83
N GLY A 55 0.09 -8.45 -19.99
CA GLY A 55 -0.22 -7.37 -20.94
C GLY A 55 -1.64 -7.54 -21.49
N SER A 56 -2.43 -6.49 -21.48
CA SER A 56 -3.85 -6.54 -21.84
C SER A 56 -4.13 -6.30 -23.32
N LEU A 57 -3.17 -5.85 -24.12
CA LEU A 57 -3.38 -5.51 -25.52
C LEU A 57 -2.67 -6.43 -26.51
N SER A 58 -3.39 -6.80 -27.56
CA SER A 58 -2.86 -7.51 -28.71
C SER A 58 -1.81 -6.66 -29.44
N ALA A 59 -0.71 -7.30 -29.85
CA ALA A 59 0.48 -6.70 -30.45
C ALA A 59 0.27 -6.09 -31.86
N SER A 60 -0.84 -5.43 -32.12
CA SER A 60 -1.18 -4.87 -33.44
C SER A 60 -0.77 -3.39 -33.63
N GLU A 61 -0.35 -2.69 -32.60
CA GLU A 61 -0.01 -1.28 -32.69
C GLU A 61 1.47 -0.99 -32.40
N ALA A 62 2.05 -0.10 -33.17
CA ALA A 62 3.48 0.20 -33.20
C ALA A 62 4.06 0.81 -31.89
N PHE A 63 3.23 1.04 -30.87
CA PHE A 63 3.64 1.63 -29.60
C PHE A 63 2.83 1.06 -28.43
N ILE A 64 3.14 -0.18 -28.03
CA ILE A 64 2.52 -0.80 -26.86
C ILE A 64 3.48 -0.63 -25.68
N PRO A 65 3.07 0.03 -24.58
CA PRO A 65 3.87 0.07 -23.36
C PRO A 65 4.19 -1.35 -22.87
N PRO A 66 5.40 -1.60 -22.40
CA PRO A 66 5.76 -2.93 -21.89
C PRO A 66 4.94 -3.26 -20.65
N ALA A 67 4.52 -4.52 -20.50
CA ALA A 67 3.94 -5.00 -19.25
C ALA A 67 4.89 -4.77 -18.08
N LEU A 68 4.36 -4.57 -16.88
CA LEU A 68 5.15 -4.40 -15.67
C LEU A 68 6.04 -5.65 -15.46
N LYS A 69 7.33 -5.50 -15.68
CA LYS A 69 8.28 -6.62 -15.65
C LYS A 69 8.38 -7.20 -14.25
N SER A 70 8.46 -8.51 -14.17
CA SER A 70 8.73 -9.23 -12.93
C SER A 70 10.01 -8.74 -12.24
N GLY A 71 10.02 -8.80 -10.93
CA GLY A 71 11.17 -8.43 -10.11
C GLY A 71 10.95 -8.84 -8.67
N THR A 72 12.02 -8.76 -7.88
CA THR A 72 11.95 -9.01 -6.44
C THR A 72 11.48 -7.75 -5.73
N TYR A 73 10.48 -7.92 -4.86
CA TYR A 73 9.92 -6.87 -4.01
C TYR A 73 10.21 -7.20 -2.56
N ALA A 74 10.60 -6.19 -1.79
CA ALA A 74 10.56 -6.23 -0.34
C ALA A 74 9.18 -5.76 0.10
N ASN A 75 8.54 -6.49 1.01
CA ASN A 75 7.22 -6.16 1.54
C ASN A 75 7.23 -6.09 3.06
N ALA A 76 6.38 -5.22 3.59
CA ALA A 76 6.11 -5.09 5.01
C ALA A 76 4.61 -4.93 5.23
N SER A 77 4.09 -5.51 6.31
CA SER A 77 2.67 -5.40 6.66
C SER A 77 2.46 -5.26 8.15
N LEU A 78 1.48 -4.44 8.51
CA LEU A 78 0.94 -4.29 9.85
C LEU A 78 -0.52 -4.71 9.83
N GLN A 79 -0.86 -5.72 10.61
CA GLN A 79 -2.22 -6.23 10.68
C GLN A 79 -2.77 -6.16 12.09
N TYR A 80 -3.99 -5.66 12.18
CA TYR A 80 -4.79 -5.58 13.37
C TYR A 80 -5.95 -6.56 13.27
N LEU A 81 -6.15 -7.42 14.27
CA LEU A 81 -7.27 -8.36 14.32
C LEU A 81 -8.10 -8.13 15.59
N GLY A 82 -9.40 -7.96 15.41
CA GLY A 82 -10.38 -7.89 16.48
C GLY A 82 -10.90 -9.26 16.92
N GLU A 83 -11.80 -9.25 17.91
CA GLU A 83 -12.37 -10.46 18.53
C GLU A 83 -13.10 -11.39 17.55
N ARG A 84 -13.70 -10.85 16.50
CA ARG A 84 -14.54 -11.60 15.54
C ARG A 84 -13.78 -12.09 14.31
N ARG A 85 -12.45 -12.19 14.37
CA ARG A 85 -11.60 -12.61 13.24
C ARG A 85 -11.55 -11.61 12.08
N PHE A 86 -12.18 -10.47 12.19
CA PHE A 86 -12.09 -9.38 11.24
C PHE A 86 -11.05 -8.38 11.71
N GLY A 87 -10.39 -7.77 10.77
CA GLY A 87 -9.36 -6.80 11.06
C GLY A 87 -9.03 -5.91 9.88
N LEU A 88 -7.96 -5.14 10.06
CA LEU A 88 -7.38 -4.26 9.05
C LEU A 88 -5.93 -4.65 8.82
N ASN A 89 -5.48 -4.58 7.59
CA ASN A 89 -4.08 -4.76 7.21
C ASN A 89 -3.63 -3.55 6.40
N LEU A 90 -2.49 -3.00 6.77
CA LEU A 90 -1.75 -2.03 5.97
C LEU A 90 -0.54 -2.75 5.40
N GLU A 91 -0.35 -2.67 4.11
CA GLU A 91 0.74 -3.33 3.42
C GLU A 91 1.46 -2.38 2.47
N GLY A 92 2.77 -2.57 2.37
CA GLY A 92 3.60 -1.88 1.39
C GLY A 92 4.58 -2.84 0.75
N ALA A 93 4.79 -2.70 -0.55
CA ALA A 93 5.78 -3.47 -1.30
C ALA A 93 6.56 -2.55 -2.24
N VAL A 94 7.87 -2.67 -2.22
CA VAL A 94 8.78 -1.87 -3.05
C VAL A 94 9.71 -2.78 -3.83
N ARG A 95 9.90 -2.51 -5.11
CA ARG A 95 10.84 -3.24 -5.95
C ARG A 95 12.27 -2.97 -5.48
N VAL A 96 13.01 -4.05 -5.20
CA VAL A 96 14.38 -3.95 -4.65
C VAL A 96 15.34 -3.39 -5.69
N LYS A 97 15.33 -3.94 -6.92
CA LYS A 97 16.15 -3.46 -8.04
C LYS A 97 15.31 -2.64 -9.00
N GLU A 98 15.84 -1.54 -9.48
CA GLU A 98 15.22 -0.74 -10.52
C GLU A 98 14.97 -1.56 -11.77
N GLY A 99 13.87 -1.34 -12.46
CA GLY A 99 13.57 -1.88 -13.76
C GLY A 99 13.96 -0.91 -14.86
N LEU A 100 14.06 -1.40 -16.09
CA LEU A 100 14.22 -0.57 -17.27
C LEU A 100 12.89 -0.50 -18.03
N TYR A 101 12.38 0.70 -18.18
CA TYR A 101 11.23 1.01 -19.02
C TYR A 101 11.72 1.28 -20.44
N ASN A 102 11.15 0.61 -21.42
CA ASN A 102 11.59 0.67 -22.84
C ASN A 102 13.10 0.51 -23.09
N GLY A 103 13.83 -0.09 -22.13
CA GLY A 103 15.25 -0.37 -22.28
C GLY A 103 16.20 0.76 -21.89
N TYR A 104 15.71 1.96 -21.59
CA TYR A 104 16.57 3.12 -21.31
C TYR A 104 16.22 3.89 -20.02
N GLN A 105 14.96 3.87 -19.55
CA GLN A 105 14.56 4.65 -18.38
C GLN A 105 14.43 3.76 -17.14
N PHE A 106 15.16 4.09 -16.08
CA PHE A 106 15.03 3.38 -14.82
C PHE A 106 13.72 3.75 -14.13
N TYR A 107 13.02 2.75 -13.57
CA TYR A 107 11.82 2.95 -12.80
C TYR A 107 11.75 2.02 -11.59
N ARG A 108 10.99 2.42 -10.58
CA ARG A 108 10.72 1.64 -9.37
C ARG A 108 9.25 1.74 -9.00
N PRO A 109 8.49 0.66 -9.09
CA PRO A 109 7.12 0.62 -8.58
C PRO A 109 7.10 0.43 -7.06
N ILE A 110 6.18 1.14 -6.44
CA ILE A 110 5.84 1.04 -5.02
C ILE A 110 4.34 0.81 -4.94
N LEU A 111 3.93 -0.31 -4.31
CA LEU A 111 2.53 -0.62 -4.04
C LEU A 111 2.27 -0.40 -2.56
N TYR A 112 1.13 0.17 -2.24
CA TYR A 112 0.67 0.33 -0.86
C TYR A 112 -0.84 0.23 -0.82
N ASP A 113 -1.35 -0.47 0.19
CA ASP A 113 -2.77 -0.75 0.31
C ASP A 113 -3.26 -0.85 1.75
N ALA A 114 -4.56 -0.63 1.92
CA ALA A 114 -5.28 -0.81 3.16
C ALA A 114 -6.43 -1.81 2.91
N ASN A 115 -6.43 -2.90 3.67
CA ASN A 115 -7.29 -4.05 3.45
C ASN A 115 -8.14 -4.36 4.66
N ALA A 116 -9.38 -4.75 4.41
CA ALA A 116 -10.14 -5.55 5.36
C ALA A 116 -9.63 -6.99 5.33
N VAL A 117 -9.47 -7.59 6.49
CA VAL A 117 -8.96 -8.95 6.65
C VAL A 117 -9.98 -9.82 7.38
N TYR A 118 -10.17 -11.02 6.85
CA TYR A 118 -10.84 -12.09 7.56
C TYR A 118 -9.86 -13.22 7.83
N ALA A 119 -9.55 -13.47 9.12
CA ALA A 119 -8.57 -14.45 9.55
C ALA A 119 -9.26 -15.66 10.17
N ARG A 120 -9.26 -16.80 9.46
CA ARG A 120 -9.87 -18.05 9.93
C ARG A 120 -8.82 -19.01 10.50
N ARG A 121 -8.98 -19.38 11.75
CA ARG A 121 -8.16 -20.43 12.37
C ARG A 121 -8.57 -21.79 11.83
N MET A 122 -7.67 -22.51 11.18
CA MET A 122 -7.88 -23.85 10.65
C MET A 122 -7.42 -24.91 11.63
N THR A 123 -6.24 -24.71 12.22
CA THR A 123 -5.66 -25.55 13.26
C THR A 123 -5.01 -24.68 14.35
N PRO A 124 -4.55 -25.26 15.48
CA PRO A 124 -3.81 -24.49 16.49
C PRO A 124 -2.57 -23.76 15.94
N LYS A 125 -1.97 -24.26 14.86
CA LYS A 125 -0.76 -23.70 14.24
C LYS A 125 -1.00 -23.03 12.89
N ILE A 126 -2.19 -23.19 12.29
CA ILE A 126 -2.48 -22.71 10.93
C ILE A 126 -3.66 -21.76 10.94
N ARG A 127 -3.50 -20.61 10.30
CA ARG A 127 -4.55 -19.61 10.09
C ARG A 127 -4.55 -19.19 8.62
N ALA A 128 -5.72 -19.12 8.02
CA ALA A 128 -5.90 -18.59 6.67
C ALA A 128 -6.38 -17.13 6.77
N ASP A 129 -5.78 -16.24 5.99
CA ASP A 129 -6.16 -14.85 5.86
C ASP A 129 -6.73 -14.61 4.47
N LEU A 130 -7.88 -13.95 4.41
CA LEU A 130 -8.47 -13.40 3.20
C LEU A 130 -8.44 -11.90 3.32
N MET A 131 -7.96 -11.21 2.30
CA MET A 131 -7.77 -9.77 2.29
C MET A 131 -8.47 -9.16 1.08
N ALA A 132 -9.13 -8.04 1.29
CA ALA A 132 -9.68 -7.23 0.21
C ALA A 132 -9.58 -5.76 0.59
N GLY A 133 -9.16 -4.91 -0.35
CA GLY A 133 -8.95 -3.51 -0.05
C GLY A 133 -8.65 -2.64 -1.24
N VAL A 134 -8.15 -1.47 -0.94
CA VAL A 134 -7.80 -0.44 -1.92
C VAL A 134 -6.47 0.20 -1.56
N GLY A 135 -5.83 0.78 -2.56
CA GLY A 135 -4.55 1.43 -2.36
C GLY A 135 -4.09 2.22 -3.57
N GLY A 136 -2.77 2.32 -3.72
CA GLY A 136 -2.14 2.97 -4.84
C GLY A 136 -0.87 2.27 -5.30
N GLU A 137 -0.61 2.37 -6.59
CA GLU A 137 0.69 2.11 -7.19
C GLU A 137 1.35 3.43 -7.53
N THR A 138 2.55 3.67 -7.03
CA THR A 138 3.36 4.82 -7.40
C THR A 138 4.56 4.36 -8.22
N LEU A 139 4.64 4.83 -9.44
CA LEU A 139 5.75 4.59 -10.35
C LEU A 139 6.76 5.73 -10.23
N LEU A 140 7.95 5.43 -9.72
CA LEU A 140 9.06 6.38 -9.66
C LEU A 140 9.91 6.18 -10.91
N PHE A 141 9.90 7.17 -11.81
CA PHE A 141 10.78 7.22 -12.96
C PHE A 141 12.01 8.08 -12.64
N TYR A 142 13.18 7.56 -12.93
CA TYR A 142 14.45 8.24 -12.69
C TYR A 142 15.00 8.77 -14.01
N ASN A 143 15.06 10.09 -14.15
CA ASN A 143 15.63 10.74 -15.31
C ASN A 143 17.01 11.28 -14.95
N THR A 144 18.04 10.85 -15.65
CA THR A 144 19.40 11.39 -15.54
C THR A 144 19.56 12.53 -16.52
N THR A 145 19.27 13.75 -16.08
CA THR A 145 19.63 14.95 -16.85
C THR A 145 21.06 15.33 -16.53
N ASN A 146 21.88 15.58 -17.55
CA ASN A 146 23.22 16.13 -17.36
C ASN A 146 23.10 17.55 -16.84
N CYS A 147 23.22 17.73 -15.54
CA CYS A 147 23.38 19.06 -14.97
C CYS A 147 24.82 19.52 -15.17
N THR A 148 24.99 20.73 -15.68
CA THR A 148 26.25 21.33 -16.17
C THR A 148 27.33 21.56 -15.08
N TYR A 149 27.10 21.17 -13.84
CA TYR A 149 28.06 21.26 -12.73
C TYR A 149 28.21 19.92 -12.03
N GLY A 150 29.08 19.07 -12.50
CA GLY A 150 29.80 18.01 -11.79
C GLY A 150 29.04 16.94 -10.99
N ASN A 151 27.81 17.17 -10.57
CA ASN A 151 26.95 16.23 -9.85
C ASN A 151 25.71 15.96 -10.69
N GLY A 152 25.57 14.71 -11.17
CA GLY A 152 24.40 14.28 -11.92
C GLY A 152 23.10 14.53 -11.13
N CYS A 153 22.24 15.39 -11.62
CA CYS A 153 20.92 15.61 -11.03
C CYS A 153 20.01 14.46 -11.40
N ARG A 154 19.45 13.82 -10.40
CA ARG A 154 18.42 12.78 -10.59
C ARG A 154 17.05 13.45 -10.39
N ILE A 155 16.31 13.65 -11.48
CA ILE A 155 14.94 14.17 -11.42
C ILE A 155 14.01 12.95 -11.33
N ASN A 156 13.16 12.95 -10.30
CA ASN A 156 12.15 11.92 -10.12
C ASN A 156 10.81 12.45 -10.63
N VAL A 157 10.18 11.70 -11.53
CA VAL A 157 8.79 11.93 -11.94
C VAL A 157 7.96 10.81 -11.34
N ASN A 158 6.89 11.17 -10.67
CA ASN A 158 6.02 10.22 -9.97
C ASN A 158 4.65 10.19 -10.64
N ASN A 159 4.19 9.00 -11.00
CA ASN A 159 2.81 8.77 -11.40
C ASN A 159 2.17 7.81 -10.40
N THR A 160 0.96 8.14 -9.95
CA THR A 160 0.24 7.34 -8.96
C THR A 160 -1.10 6.92 -9.52
N HIS A 161 -1.35 5.61 -9.50
CA HIS A 161 -2.58 4.97 -9.95
C HIS A 161 -3.33 4.37 -8.76
N PHE A 162 -4.64 4.44 -8.82
CA PHE A 162 -5.51 3.74 -7.87
C PHE A 162 -5.42 2.23 -8.12
N LEU A 163 -5.44 1.43 -7.05
CA LEU A 163 -5.51 -0.02 -7.15
C LEU A 163 -6.59 -0.61 -6.24
N MET A 164 -7.21 -1.69 -6.71
CA MET A 164 -8.00 -2.60 -5.89
C MET A 164 -7.16 -3.83 -5.59
N HIS A 165 -7.25 -4.33 -4.36
CA HIS A 165 -6.44 -5.44 -3.89
C HIS A 165 -7.31 -6.60 -3.39
N PHE A 166 -6.94 -7.81 -3.78
CA PHE A 166 -7.43 -9.06 -3.22
C PHE A 166 -6.24 -9.94 -2.88
N GLY A 167 -6.23 -10.48 -1.67
CA GLY A 167 -5.10 -11.27 -1.19
C GLY A 167 -5.54 -12.49 -0.38
N VAL A 168 -4.69 -13.51 -0.43
CA VAL A 168 -4.80 -14.71 0.39
C VAL A 168 -3.45 -15.00 1.04
N GLY A 169 -3.48 -15.39 2.31
CA GLY A 169 -2.28 -15.77 3.04
C GLY A 169 -2.54 -16.98 3.93
N LEU A 170 -1.53 -17.79 4.12
CA LEU A 170 -1.59 -18.93 5.02
C LEU A 170 -0.50 -18.78 6.08
N ARG A 171 -0.87 -18.48 7.33
CA ARG A 171 0.07 -18.37 8.43
C ARG A 171 0.34 -19.72 9.05
N TYR A 172 1.60 -20.07 9.14
CA TYR A 172 2.07 -21.20 9.90
C TYR A 172 2.91 -20.71 11.08
N TYR A 173 2.43 -20.93 12.31
CA TYR A 173 3.12 -20.58 13.54
C TYR A 173 4.10 -21.69 13.91
N PHE A 174 5.37 -21.44 13.67
CA PHE A 174 6.45 -22.39 13.98
C PHE A 174 6.96 -22.22 15.42
N TRP A 175 6.83 -21.04 15.98
CA TRP A 175 7.16 -20.78 17.38
C TRP A 175 6.11 -19.83 17.98
N ARG A 176 5.62 -20.11 19.18
CA ARG A 176 4.63 -19.32 19.97
C ARG A 176 3.93 -18.18 19.19
N THR A 177 4.65 -17.08 18.97
CA THR A 177 4.16 -15.85 18.34
C THR A 177 4.76 -15.59 16.98
N PHE A 178 5.79 -16.35 16.55
CA PHE A 178 6.40 -16.20 15.23
C PHE A 178 5.71 -17.07 14.20
N PHE A 179 5.49 -16.49 13.02
CA PHE A 179 4.87 -17.19 11.90
C PHE A 179 5.61 -16.93 10.61
N ILE A 180 5.46 -17.86 9.68
CA ILE A 180 5.74 -17.66 8.26
C ILE A 180 4.41 -17.63 7.51
N ARG A 181 4.30 -16.72 6.53
CA ARG A 181 3.08 -16.53 5.76
C ARG A 181 3.41 -16.54 4.26
N PRO A 182 3.30 -17.67 3.54
CA PRO A 182 3.13 -17.65 2.10
C PRO A 182 1.86 -16.87 1.76
N GLU A 183 1.95 -16.02 0.76
CA GLU A 183 0.88 -15.09 0.38
C GLU A 183 0.81 -14.90 -1.12
N GLY A 184 -0.40 -14.72 -1.62
CA GLY A 184 -0.70 -14.38 -2.99
C GLY A 184 -1.63 -13.19 -3.05
N HIS A 185 -1.33 -12.23 -3.93
CA HIS A 185 -2.06 -10.99 -4.08
C HIS A 185 -2.40 -10.77 -5.54
N TYR A 186 -3.58 -10.25 -5.77
CA TYR A 186 -4.07 -9.81 -7.06
C TYR A 186 -4.44 -8.34 -6.96
N TYR A 187 -3.88 -7.55 -7.85
CA TYR A 187 -4.15 -6.11 -7.96
C TYR A 187 -4.82 -5.83 -9.30
N LEU A 188 -5.90 -5.07 -9.24
CA LEU A 188 -6.55 -4.47 -10.39
C LEU A 188 -6.21 -2.98 -10.37
N ILE A 189 -5.48 -2.50 -11.38
CA ILE A 189 -4.97 -1.13 -11.50
C ILE A 189 -5.57 -0.51 -12.75
N PRO A 190 -6.78 0.07 -12.67
CA PRO A 190 -7.41 0.68 -13.81
C PRO A 190 -6.62 1.91 -14.28
N ASN A 191 -6.54 2.10 -15.59
CA ASN A 191 -5.86 3.24 -16.23
C ASN A 191 -4.34 3.31 -16.00
N ASN A 192 -3.67 2.17 -15.91
CA ASN A 192 -2.21 2.12 -15.92
C ASN A 192 -1.68 2.27 -17.35
N PHE A 193 -1.62 3.52 -17.84
CA PHE A 193 -1.21 3.82 -19.22
C PHE A 193 0.29 3.63 -19.47
N GLU A 194 1.11 3.71 -18.42
CA GLU A 194 2.56 3.54 -18.52
C GLU A 194 2.94 2.08 -18.71
N PHE A 195 2.18 1.20 -18.10
CA PHE A 195 2.32 -0.24 -18.28
C PHE A 195 0.97 -0.78 -18.72
N ASN A 196 0.92 -1.36 -19.87
CA ASN A 196 -0.27 -2.02 -20.40
C ASN A 196 -0.68 -3.25 -19.55
N SER A 197 -1.00 -3.02 -18.26
CA SER A 197 -1.15 -4.05 -17.26
C SER A 197 -2.15 -3.65 -16.18
N ASP A 198 -3.42 -3.86 -16.48
CA ASP A 198 -4.49 -3.65 -15.49
C ASP A 198 -4.50 -4.75 -14.41
N HIS A 199 -3.97 -5.93 -14.74
CA HIS A 199 -3.97 -7.11 -13.89
C HIS A 199 -2.55 -7.46 -13.45
N VAL A 200 -2.30 -7.36 -12.15
CA VAL A 200 -1.00 -7.61 -11.55
C VAL A 200 -1.12 -8.68 -10.48
N PHE A 201 -0.25 -9.68 -10.55
CA PHE A 201 -0.16 -10.76 -9.58
C PHE A 201 1.15 -10.63 -8.81
N ARG A 202 1.09 -10.84 -7.49
CA ARG A 202 2.25 -10.91 -6.63
C ARG A 202 2.17 -12.15 -5.76
N MET A 203 3.25 -12.94 -5.73
CA MET A 203 3.41 -14.06 -4.82
C MET A 203 4.67 -13.90 -3.99
N GLY A 204 4.60 -14.31 -2.72
CA GLY A 204 5.72 -14.18 -1.82
C GLY A 204 5.56 -14.93 -0.52
N ALA A 205 6.49 -14.66 0.37
CA ALA A 205 6.43 -15.14 1.74
C ALA A 205 6.93 -14.06 2.69
N SER A 206 6.30 -13.95 3.83
CA SER A 206 6.68 -13.06 4.92
C SER A 206 6.90 -13.83 6.22
N ILE A 207 7.78 -13.30 7.05
CA ILE A 207 7.99 -13.75 8.43
C ILE A 207 7.47 -12.65 9.33
N GLY A 208 6.73 -13.02 10.36
CA GLY A 208 6.12 -12.05 11.25
C GLY A 208 6.06 -12.49 12.69
N HIS A 209 5.70 -11.53 13.51
CA HIS A 209 5.50 -11.68 14.94
C HIS A 209 4.10 -11.18 15.34
N THR A 210 3.44 -11.94 16.19
CA THR A 210 2.13 -11.62 16.75
C THR A 210 2.28 -11.06 18.16
N PHE A 211 1.70 -9.91 18.40
CA PHE A 211 1.56 -9.27 19.72
C PHE A 211 0.11 -9.44 20.20
N GLY A 212 -0.08 -9.75 21.48
CA GLY A 212 -1.40 -9.94 22.07
C GLY A 212 -1.87 -11.40 22.13
N THR A 213 -3.14 -11.60 22.41
CA THR A 213 -3.74 -12.94 22.57
C THR A 213 -4.09 -13.54 21.21
N ARG A 214 -3.84 -14.83 21.09
CA ARG A 214 -3.94 -15.63 19.86
C ARG A 214 -5.25 -16.42 19.80
#